data_c32110b122022e38fdd7c71c6330930f
#
_entry.id   c32110b122022e38fdd7c71c6330930f
#
_cell.length_a   1.000
_cell.length_b   1.000
_cell.length_c   1.000
_cell.angle_alpha   90.00
_cell.angle_beta   90.00
_cell.angle_gamma   90.00
#
_symmetry.space_group_name_H-M   'P 1'
#
loop_
_entity.id
_entity.type
_entity.pdbx_description
1 polymer ?
#
loop_
_entity_poly.entity_id
_entity_poly.type
_entity_poly.pdbx_seq_one_letter_code
_entity_poly.pdbx_strand_id
1 'polypeptide(L)'
;MKMTGIEDKISLLKRIAHRLNEAQVEWCLGASMMLYFKGIVSEFQDIDLMISVDDVEVVKTILSEMGTLCPSDHEPNPLYQTKCFMEYDIDAIDVDVMAGFAIVREGEIYDCSLRKDQISDQLMLDGEVIPMQSSRLWCRYYRLMGRSAKADMIEKALGITDIDRGGM
;
A
#
# COMPACT_ATOMS: atom_id res chain seq x y z
N MET A 1 14.84 12.02 21.66
CA MET A 1 14.28 11.02 20.73
C MET A 1 13.27 11.64 19.81
N LYS A 2 13.43 11.45 18.52
CA LYS A 2 12.52 12.02 17.55
C LYS A 2 11.36 11.06 17.30
N MET A 3 10.15 11.55 17.50
CA MET A 3 8.94 10.76 17.18
C MET A 3 8.52 11.10 15.76
N THR A 4 8.29 10.08 14.95
CA THR A 4 7.84 10.27 13.58
C THR A 4 6.33 10.56 13.56
N GLY A 5 5.95 11.71 13.06
CA GLY A 5 4.57 12.09 12.91
C GLY A 5 4.10 11.98 11.47
N ILE A 6 2.84 12.36 11.26
CA ILE A 6 2.23 12.31 9.92
C ILE A 6 2.99 13.19 8.94
N GLU A 7 3.44 14.37 9.36
CA GLU A 7 4.18 15.29 8.50
C GLU A 7 5.49 14.66 8.00
N ASP A 8 6.19 13.93 8.88
CA ASP A 8 7.42 13.25 8.50
C ASP A 8 7.14 12.14 7.47
N LYS A 9 6.04 11.43 7.64
CA LYS A 9 5.66 10.37 6.71
C LYS A 9 5.26 10.94 5.35
N ILE A 10 4.56 12.05 5.34
CA ILE A 10 4.21 12.73 4.08
C ILE A 10 5.47 13.24 3.38
N SER A 11 6.40 13.80 4.14
CA SER A 11 7.67 14.27 3.59
C SER A 11 8.47 13.13 2.97
N LEU A 12 8.50 11.97 3.64
CA LEU A 12 9.16 10.77 3.10
C LEU A 12 8.45 10.29 1.84
N LEU A 13 7.14 10.25 1.84
CA LEU A 13 6.38 9.82 0.66
C LEU A 13 6.71 10.69 -0.56
N LYS A 14 6.85 12.00 -0.37
CA LYS A 14 7.24 12.90 -1.48
C LYS A 14 8.60 12.53 -2.04
N ARG A 15 9.56 12.23 -1.18
CA ARG A 15 10.90 11.83 -1.62
C ARG A 15 10.87 10.50 -2.37
N ILE A 16 10.11 9.54 -1.86
CA ILE A 16 9.93 8.24 -2.53
C ILE A 16 9.28 8.45 -3.89
N ALA A 17 8.19 9.21 -3.94
CA ALA A 17 7.46 9.45 -5.18
C ALA A 17 8.34 10.09 -6.23
N HIS A 18 9.15 11.05 -5.84
CA HIS A 18 10.09 11.70 -6.77
C HIS A 18 11.01 10.67 -7.43
N ARG A 19 11.61 9.79 -6.63
CA ARG A 19 12.52 8.78 -7.14
C ARG A 19 11.81 7.75 -8.03
N LEU A 20 10.65 7.27 -7.59
CA LEU A 20 9.91 6.27 -8.35
C LEU A 20 9.38 6.83 -9.66
N ASN A 21 8.88 8.06 -9.64
CA ASN A 21 8.36 8.70 -10.84
C ASN A 21 9.46 9.02 -11.84
N GLU A 22 10.62 9.46 -11.38
CA GLU A 22 11.78 9.69 -12.26
C GLU A 22 12.23 8.41 -12.93
N ALA A 23 12.18 7.30 -12.22
CA ALA A 23 12.58 5.99 -12.75
C ALA A 23 11.46 5.33 -13.57
N GLN A 24 10.32 6.01 -13.69
CA GLN A 24 9.16 5.51 -14.46
C GLN A 24 8.64 4.16 -13.93
N VAL A 25 8.68 3.98 -12.62
CA VAL A 25 8.17 2.79 -11.95
C VAL A 25 6.64 2.80 -11.98
N GLU A 26 6.04 1.64 -12.24
CA GLU A 26 4.60 1.49 -12.10
C GLU A 26 4.29 1.20 -10.63
N TRP A 27 3.68 2.16 -9.95
CA TRP A 27 3.43 2.06 -8.52
C TRP A 27 2.19 2.84 -8.11
N CYS A 28 1.70 2.56 -6.91
CA CYS A 28 0.68 3.39 -6.29
C CYS A 28 0.72 3.26 -4.77
N LEU A 29 0.12 4.22 -4.10
CA LEU A 29 -0.08 4.21 -2.67
C LEU A 29 -1.37 3.46 -2.37
N GLY A 30 -1.33 2.54 -1.39
CA GLY A 30 -2.49 1.79 -0.94
C GLY A 30 -2.67 1.88 0.57
N ALA A 31 -3.60 1.09 1.05
CA ALA A 31 -3.87 0.85 2.46
C ALA A 31 -4.15 2.14 3.27
N SER A 32 -3.70 2.16 4.52
CA SER A 32 -4.12 3.20 5.47
C SER A 32 -3.70 4.60 5.10
N MET A 33 -2.50 4.79 4.56
CA MET A 33 -2.07 6.13 4.18
C MET A 33 -2.91 6.68 3.03
N MET A 34 -3.25 5.83 2.06
CA MET A 34 -4.18 6.22 1.00
C MET A 34 -5.53 6.61 1.59
N LEU A 35 -6.06 5.83 2.53
CA LEU A 35 -7.33 6.14 3.20
C LEU A 35 -7.25 7.44 3.98
N TYR A 36 -6.10 7.75 4.55
CA TYR A 36 -5.89 9.03 5.24
C TYR A 36 -6.06 10.21 4.28
N PHE A 37 -5.43 10.13 3.11
CA PHE A 37 -5.57 11.20 2.11
C PHE A 37 -6.99 11.31 1.56
N LYS A 38 -7.76 10.24 1.62
CA LYS A 38 -9.16 10.24 1.20
C LYS A 38 -10.11 10.67 2.31
N GLY A 39 -9.60 10.99 3.49
CA GLY A 39 -10.40 11.48 4.61
C GLY A 39 -11.16 10.39 5.35
N ILE A 40 -10.82 9.13 5.14
CA ILE A 40 -11.54 8.00 5.74
C ILE A 40 -10.99 7.64 7.12
N VAL A 41 -9.67 7.74 7.30
CA VAL A 41 -9.03 7.51 8.60
C VAL A 41 -8.29 8.76 9.03
N SER A 42 -8.12 8.93 10.35
CA SER A 42 -7.46 10.12 10.90
C SER A 42 -5.95 9.92 11.14
N GLU A 43 -5.49 8.67 11.09
CA GLU A 43 -4.08 8.36 11.30
C GLU A 43 -3.71 7.07 10.57
N PHE A 44 -2.41 6.83 10.42
CA PHE A 44 -1.89 5.62 9.82
C PHE A 44 -0.48 5.36 10.34
N GLN A 45 -0.01 4.12 10.21
CA GLN A 45 1.31 3.72 10.72
C GLN A 45 2.34 3.66 9.59
N ASP A 46 2.10 2.83 8.60
CA ASP A 46 3.08 2.47 7.57
C ASP A 46 2.76 3.15 6.25
N ILE A 47 3.80 3.24 5.40
CA ILE A 47 3.61 3.63 4.00
C ILE A 47 3.56 2.33 3.20
N ASP A 48 2.43 2.06 2.56
CA ASP A 48 2.25 0.83 1.78
C ASP A 48 2.27 1.13 0.29
N LEU A 49 3.26 0.59 -0.39
CA LEU A 49 3.47 0.80 -1.83
C LEU A 49 3.16 -0.48 -2.58
N MET A 50 2.33 -0.35 -3.60
CA MET A 50 2.05 -1.44 -4.54
C MET A 50 2.86 -1.16 -5.80
N ILE A 51 3.59 -2.14 -6.29
CA ILE A 51 4.41 -1.99 -7.48
C ILE A 51 4.20 -3.15 -8.44
N SER A 52 4.58 -2.95 -9.70
CA SER A 52 4.63 -4.04 -10.68
C SER A 52 5.76 -5.00 -10.32
N VAL A 53 5.55 -6.30 -10.55
CA VAL A 53 6.62 -7.30 -10.35
C VAL A 53 7.82 -7.02 -11.23
N ASP A 54 7.62 -6.37 -12.36
CA ASP A 54 8.71 -6.04 -13.29
C ASP A 54 9.64 -4.96 -12.74
N ASP A 55 9.19 -4.21 -11.76
CA ASP A 55 9.94 -3.08 -11.20
C ASP A 55 10.58 -3.39 -9.85
N VAL A 56 10.52 -4.63 -9.38
CA VAL A 56 11.04 -5.01 -8.06
C VAL A 56 12.50 -4.61 -7.88
N GLU A 57 13.37 -4.92 -8.86
CA GLU A 57 14.80 -4.65 -8.72
C GLU A 57 15.10 -3.15 -8.73
N VAL A 58 14.41 -2.38 -9.55
CA VAL A 58 14.57 -0.92 -9.58
C VAL A 58 14.15 -0.31 -8.25
N VAL A 59 12.99 -0.71 -7.73
CA VAL A 59 12.48 -0.20 -6.46
C VAL A 59 13.41 -0.59 -5.32
N LYS A 60 13.90 -1.83 -5.31
CA LYS A 60 14.82 -2.30 -4.29
C LYS A 60 16.10 -1.46 -4.28
N THR A 61 16.64 -1.15 -5.44
CA THR A 61 17.82 -0.30 -5.54
C THR A 61 17.55 1.09 -4.97
N ILE A 62 16.44 1.70 -5.38
CA ILE A 62 16.08 3.05 -4.95
C ILE A 62 15.90 3.11 -3.43
N LEU A 63 15.09 2.21 -2.88
CA LEU A 63 14.78 2.28 -1.45
C LEU A 63 15.97 1.87 -0.58
N SER A 64 16.85 1.00 -1.08
CA SER A 64 18.06 0.63 -0.35
C SER A 64 19.06 1.79 -0.26
N GLU A 65 18.97 2.75 -1.18
CA GLU A 65 19.75 3.99 -1.10
C GLU A 65 19.17 4.97 -0.08
N MET A 66 17.90 4.83 0.24
CA MET A 66 17.21 5.74 1.14
C MET A 66 17.17 5.23 2.58
N GLY A 67 17.19 3.92 2.77
CA GLY A 67 17.08 3.31 4.09
C GLY A 67 17.56 1.87 4.11
N THR A 68 17.05 1.10 5.04
CA THR A 68 17.51 -0.26 5.29
C THR A 68 16.41 -1.28 5.00
N LEU A 69 16.75 -2.28 4.19
CA LEU A 69 15.85 -3.42 3.97
C LEU A 69 15.89 -4.31 5.21
N CYS A 70 14.73 -4.53 5.80
CA CYS A 70 14.62 -5.38 6.99
C CYS A 70 14.74 -6.86 6.62
N PRO A 71 15.40 -7.66 7.43
CA PRO A 71 15.51 -9.10 7.16
C PRO A 71 14.13 -9.76 7.18
N SER A 72 13.91 -10.69 6.24
CA SER A 72 12.68 -11.46 6.17
C SER A 72 12.91 -12.79 6.91
N ASP A 73 12.91 -12.72 8.24
CA ASP A 73 13.24 -13.87 9.08
C ASP A 73 12.04 -14.41 9.87
N HIS A 74 10.84 -13.88 9.63
CA HIS A 74 9.64 -14.43 10.26
C HIS A 74 9.01 -15.49 9.39
N GLU A 75 8.19 -16.34 10.03
CA GLU A 75 7.49 -17.40 9.32
C GLU A 75 6.50 -16.80 8.32
N PRO A 76 6.30 -17.45 7.16
CA PRO A 76 5.32 -16.99 6.19
C PRO A 76 3.92 -16.92 6.80
N ASN A 77 3.23 -15.82 6.54
CA ASN A 77 1.84 -15.68 6.97
C ASN A 77 0.95 -16.42 5.97
N PRO A 78 0.17 -17.42 6.41
CA PRO A 78 -0.66 -18.20 5.49
C PRO A 78 -1.78 -17.40 4.82
N LEU A 79 -2.05 -16.18 5.31
CA LEU A 79 -3.03 -15.28 4.71
C LEU A 79 -2.57 -14.74 3.37
N TYR A 80 -1.27 -14.75 3.08
CA TYR A 80 -0.71 -14.10 1.90
C TYR A 80 0.13 -15.05 1.06
N GLN A 81 0.05 -14.86 -0.26
CA GLN A 81 0.96 -15.50 -1.21
C GLN A 81 1.54 -14.45 -2.16
N THR A 82 1.90 -13.32 -1.61
CA THR A 82 2.49 -12.21 -2.35
C THR A 82 3.83 -12.65 -2.94
N LYS A 83 4.06 -12.33 -4.22
CA LYS A 83 5.28 -12.74 -4.91
C LYS A 83 6.53 -12.11 -4.33
N CYS A 84 6.46 -10.83 -3.98
CA CYS A 84 7.58 -10.14 -3.36
C CYS A 84 7.04 -9.14 -2.35
N PHE A 85 7.48 -9.30 -1.12
CA PHE A 85 7.16 -8.38 -0.02
C PHE A 85 8.46 -7.90 0.59
N MET A 86 8.65 -6.58 0.59
CA MET A 86 9.85 -5.97 1.16
C MET A 86 9.46 -4.97 2.23
N GLU A 87 10.11 -5.05 3.37
CA GLU A 87 9.92 -4.11 4.47
C GLU A 87 11.17 -3.26 4.61
N TYR A 88 11.00 -1.95 4.57
CA TYR A 88 12.10 -1.00 4.71
C TYR A 88 11.90 -0.13 5.95
N ASP A 89 13.01 0.18 6.60
CA ASP A 89 13.06 1.22 7.62
C ASP A 89 13.76 2.41 6.98
N ILE A 90 13.04 3.50 6.81
CA ILE A 90 13.59 4.74 6.24
C ILE A 90 13.29 5.87 7.22
N ASP A 91 14.31 6.41 7.85
CA ASP A 91 14.17 7.49 8.85
C ASP A 91 13.22 7.11 9.98
N ALA A 92 13.28 5.86 10.44
CA ALA A 92 12.43 5.28 11.47
C ALA A 92 10.95 5.16 11.07
N ILE A 93 10.68 5.19 9.77
CA ILE A 93 9.33 5.00 9.22
C ILE A 93 9.30 3.67 8.47
N ASP A 94 8.28 2.86 8.74
CA ASP A 94 8.12 1.58 8.06
C ASP A 94 7.51 1.80 6.68
N VAL A 95 8.19 1.29 5.66
CA VAL A 95 7.73 1.33 4.27
C VAL A 95 7.62 -0.09 3.77
N ASP A 96 6.41 -0.51 3.46
CA ASP A 96 6.13 -1.86 2.98
C ASP A 96 5.88 -1.82 1.48
N VAL A 97 6.54 -2.71 0.75
CA VAL A 97 6.44 -2.77 -0.71
C VAL A 97 5.91 -4.14 -1.10
N MET A 98 4.85 -4.15 -1.89
CA MET A 98 4.21 -5.38 -2.33
C MET A 98 4.18 -5.45 -3.85
N ALA A 99 4.74 -6.53 -4.40
CA ALA A 99 4.68 -6.83 -5.83
C ALA A 99 4.02 -8.20 -5.99
N GLY A 100 3.01 -8.28 -6.84
CA GLY A 100 2.25 -9.51 -6.99
C GLY A 100 1.46 -9.84 -5.72
N PHE A 101 0.86 -8.84 -5.12
CA PHE A 101 0.10 -8.99 -3.87
C PHE A 101 -1.00 -10.03 -4.07
N ALA A 102 -1.09 -10.98 -3.15
CA ALA A 102 -2.09 -12.05 -3.22
C ALA A 102 -2.58 -12.42 -1.82
N ILE A 103 -3.88 -12.60 -1.70
CA ILE A 103 -4.54 -12.92 -0.42
C ILE A 103 -5.12 -14.31 -0.53
N VAL A 104 -4.96 -15.12 0.51
CA VAL A 104 -5.52 -16.46 0.59
C VAL A 104 -6.73 -16.42 1.51
N ARG A 105 -7.88 -16.90 1.03
CA ARG A 105 -9.09 -16.99 1.84
C ARG A 105 -9.81 -18.29 1.51
N GLU A 106 -10.10 -19.06 2.53
CA GLU A 106 -10.83 -20.34 2.40
C GLU A 106 -10.22 -21.25 1.34
N GLY A 107 -8.89 -21.32 1.32
CA GLY A 107 -8.16 -22.17 0.39
C GLY A 107 -8.01 -21.61 -1.02
N GLU A 108 -8.57 -20.46 -1.30
CA GLU A 108 -8.46 -19.83 -2.62
C GLU A 108 -7.49 -18.66 -2.58
N ILE A 109 -6.75 -18.51 -3.68
CA ILE A 109 -5.78 -17.43 -3.84
C ILE A 109 -6.41 -16.33 -4.70
N TYR A 110 -6.45 -15.12 -4.15
CA TYR A 110 -6.96 -13.95 -4.86
C TYR A 110 -5.80 -13.09 -5.29
N ASP A 111 -5.63 -12.94 -6.59
CA ASP A 111 -4.58 -12.10 -7.16
C ASP A 111 -4.97 -10.63 -7.01
N CYS A 112 -4.22 -9.92 -6.19
CA CYS A 112 -4.43 -8.51 -5.92
C CYS A 112 -3.27 -7.67 -6.47
N SER A 113 -2.57 -8.19 -7.47
CA SER A 113 -1.46 -7.49 -8.11
C SER A 113 -1.90 -6.15 -8.67
N LEU A 114 -0.98 -5.19 -8.62
CA LEU A 114 -1.24 -3.86 -9.18
C LEU A 114 -1.50 -3.95 -10.68
N ARG A 115 -2.57 -3.31 -11.13
CA ARG A 115 -2.90 -3.15 -12.54
C ARG A 115 -3.17 -1.67 -12.81
N LYS A 116 -2.78 -1.21 -13.99
CA LYS A 116 -2.93 0.20 -14.35
C LYS A 116 -4.37 0.69 -14.24
N ASP A 117 -5.34 -0.15 -14.58
CA ASP A 117 -6.75 0.22 -14.51
C ASP A 117 -7.26 0.35 -13.07
N GLN A 118 -6.48 -0.04 -12.09
CA GLN A 118 -6.81 0.10 -10.67
C GLN A 118 -6.25 1.39 -10.05
N ILE A 119 -5.44 2.12 -10.78
CA ILE A 119 -4.98 3.43 -10.34
C ILE A 119 -6.08 4.42 -10.71
N SER A 120 -6.93 4.72 -9.73
CA SER A 120 -8.15 5.47 -9.98
C SER A 120 -8.03 6.96 -9.69
N ASP A 121 -6.96 7.38 -9.04
CA ASP A 121 -6.83 8.74 -8.54
C ASP A 121 -5.37 9.14 -8.43
N GLN A 122 -5.14 10.43 -8.36
CA GLN A 122 -3.80 10.98 -8.17
C GLN A 122 -3.86 12.14 -7.19
N LEU A 123 -2.88 12.18 -6.30
CA LEU A 123 -2.71 13.29 -5.37
C LEU A 123 -1.44 14.02 -5.75
N MET A 124 -1.47 15.36 -5.69
CA MET A 124 -0.27 16.17 -5.92
C MET A 124 0.25 16.66 -4.58
N LEU A 125 1.48 16.30 -4.25
CA LEU A 125 2.17 16.77 -3.05
C LEU A 125 3.40 17.55 -3.48
N ASP A 126 3.35 18.87 -3.42
CA ASP A 126 4.45 19.76 -3.79
C ASP A 126 5.04 19.41 -5.16
N GLY A 127 4.16 19.19 -6.14
CA GLY A 127 4.58 18.88 -7.50
C GLY A 127 4.86 17.40 -7.76
N GLU A 128 4.85 16.57 -6.74
CA GLU A 128 5.03 15.12 -6.92
C GLU A 128 3.70 14.42 -7.07
N VAL A 129 3.59 13.58 -8.08
CA VAL A 129 2.36 12.81 -8.33
C VAL A 129 2.38 11.56 -7.46
N ILE A 130 1.32 11.37 -6.70
CA ILE A 130 1.10 10.16 -5.89
C ILE A 130 -0.07 9.40 -6.49
N PRO A 131 0.19 8.34 -7.26
CA PRO A 131 -0.92 7.51 -7.77
C PRO A 131 -1.56 6.75 -6.62
N MET A 132 -2.89 6.63 -6.63
CA MET A 132 -3.62 5.97 -5.57
C MET A 132 -4.64 4.99 -6.12
N GLN A 133 -4.81 3.87 -5.42
CA GLN A 133 -5.89 2.94 -5.68
C GLN A 133 -7.18 3.46 -5.06
N SER A 134 -8.32 2.83 -5.39
CA SER A 134 -9.60 3.26 -4.85
C SER A 134 -9.82 2.72 -3.45
N SER A 135 -10.59 3.47 -2.66
CA SER A 135 -11.01 3.02 -1.33
C SER A 135 -11.88 1.77 -1.44
N ARG A 136 -12.69 1.68 -2.49
CA ARG A 136 -13.55 0.52 -2.73
C ARG A 136 -12.73 -0.75 -2.94
N LEU A 137 -11.65 -0.67 -3.70
CA LEU A 137 -10.76 -1.80 -3.91
C LEU A 137 -10.14 -2.27 -2.59
N TRP A 138 -9.70 -1.34 -1.74
CA TRP A 138 -9.12 -1.70 -0.45
C TRP A 138 -10.15 -2.22 0.53
N CYS A 139 -11.41 -1.79 0.42
CA CYS A 139 -12.49 -2.39 1.18
C CYS A 139 -12.57 -3.89 0.86
N ARG A 140 -12.53 -4.24 -0.41
CA ARG A 140 -12.52 -5.64 -0.86
C ARG A 140 -11.31 -6.40 -0.30
N TYR A 141 -10.13 -5.81 -0.38
CA TYR A 141 -8.92 -6.46 0.14
C TYR A 141 -9.02 -6.70 1.64
N TYR A 142 -9.52 -5.73 2.40
CA TYR A 142 -9.70 -5.92 3.84
C TYR A 142 -10.73 -7.01 4.16
N ARG A 143 -11.78 -7.12 3.36
CA ARG A 143 -12.74 -8.23 3.50
C ARG A 143 -12.05 -9.56 3.29
N LEU A 144 -11.26 -9.67 2.24
CA LEU A 144 -10.50 -10.90 1.95
C LEU A 144 -9.53 -11.24 3.07
N MET A 145 -8.94 -10.25 3.69
CA MET A 145 -8.01 -10.44 4.82
C MET A 145 -8.73 -10.79 6.12
N GLY A 146 -10.06 -10.69 6.16
CA GLY A 146 -10.80 -10.86 7.39
C GLY A 146 -10.78 -9.64 8.30
N ARG A 147 -10.36 -8.49 7.81
CA ARG A 147 -10.31 -7.24 8.58
C ARG A 147 -11.62 -6.47 8.42
N SER A 148 -12.67 -7.03 8.97
CA SER A 148 -14.04 -6.51 8.78
C SER A 148 -14.25 -5.11 9.31
N ALA A 149 -13.63 -4.77 10.44
CA ALA A 149 -13.79 -3.42 11.01
C ALA A 149 -13.26 -2.34 10.06
N LYS A 150 -12.12 -2.62 9.41
CA LYS A 150 -11.53 -1.69 8.45
C LYS A 150 -12.43 -1.55 7.22
N ALA A 151 -12.94 -2.68 6.73
CA ALA A 151 -13.84 -2.68 5.58
C ALA A 151 -15.14 -1.94 5.89
N ASP A 152 -15.71 -2.15 7.08
CA ASP A 152 -16.93 -1.46 7.50
C ASP A 152 -16.73 0.04 7.58
N MET A 153 -15.57 0.48 8.04
CA MET A 153 -15.23 1.90 8.11
C MET A 153 -15.25 2.54 6.72
N ILE A 154 -14.71 1.84 5.72
CA ILE A 154 -14.70 2.33 4.35
C ILE A 154 -16.12 2.40 3.80
N GLU A 155 -16.92 1.35 4.00
CA GLU A 155 -18.31 1.34 3.53
C GLU A 155 -19.10 2.50 4.12
N LYS A 156 -18.93 2.75 5.41
CA LYS A 156 -19.62 3.86 6.08
C LYS A 156 -19.19 5.21 5.48
N ALA A 157 -17.90 5.39 5.25
CA ALA A 157 -17.39 6.63 4.70
C ALA A 157 -17.87 6.89 3.27
N LEU A 158 -18.03 5.83 2.48
CA LEU A 158 -18.49 5.93 1.09
C LEU A 158 -20.02 5.98 0.98
N GLY A 159 -20.74 5.71 2.07
CA GLY A 159 -22.20 5.69 2.06
C GLY A 159 -22.79 4.51 1.30
N ILE A 160 -22.04 3.42 1.18
CA ILE A 160 -22.48 2.21 0.48
C ILE A 160 -22.34 1.01 1.43
N THR A 161 -23.05 -0.07 1.10
CA THR A 161 -22.99 -1.30 1.89
C THR A 161 -22.70 -2.48 0.99
N ASP A 162 -22.32 -3.60 1.60
CA ASP A 162 -22.14 -4.88 0.91
C ASP A 162 -21.08 -4.87 -0.19
N ILE A 163 -20.03 -4.05 -0.04
CA ILE A 163 -18.91 -4.10 -0.97
C ILE A 163 -18.28 -5.48 -0.90
N ASP A 164 -18.45 -6.25 -1.97
CA ASP A 164 -17.89 -7.60 -2.15
C ASP A 164 -18.25 -8.58 -1.02
N ARG A 165 -19.42 -8.42 -0.41
CA ARG A 165 -19.91 -9.38 0.58
C ARG A 165 -20.55 -10.54 -0.15
N GLY A 166 -19.75 -11.53 -0.50
CA GLY A 166 -20.24 -12.70 -1.19
C GLY A 166 -20.49 -12.53 -2.67
N GLY A 167 -20.21 -11.39 -3.21
CA GLY A 167 -20.42 -11.08 -4.61
C GLY A 167 -19.19 -11.20 -5.48
N MET A 168 -18.37 -12.13 -5.17
CA MET A 168 -17.09 -12.31 -5.87
C MET A 168 -17.25 -13.13 -7.13
#